data_dc4a61b8d681c20e402795307eb47584
#
_entry.id   dc4a61b8d681c20e402795307eb47584
#
_cell.length_a   1.000
_cell.length_b   1.000
_cell.length_c   1.000
_cell.angle_alpha   90.00
_cell.angle_beta   90.00
_cell.angle_gamma   90.00
#
_symmetry.space_group_name_H-M   'P 1'
#
loop_
_entity.id
_entity.type
_entity.pdbx_description
1 polymer ?
#
loop_
_entity_poly.entity_id
_entity_poly.type
_entity_poly.pdbx_seq_one_letter_code
_entity_poly.pdbx_strand_id
1 'polypeptide(L)'
;MLNVLHLQVHTQEGENINVTNLMSVFEIIGSIAFAISGSMLAIKKEMDLFGILILGIVTSVGGGAIRDIVIGNTPPAMFQNPKCTVISSITAVVVFIIWKIHNRHAVTEKIARHTDIMYHNLLFLSDTLGLAAFTILGMETTIRFLNTDQFLLIAFVGLITGVGGGILRDLLAGEIPYVLQKHIYATACIFGIIGYYILYHFIPENAAALIGFCLVLAIRYLAKHFEWNLPR
;
A
#
# COMPACT_ATOMS: atom_id res chain seq x y z
N MET A 1 30.05 34.32 -4.11
CA MET A 1 29.23 33.84 -3.03
C MET A 1 27.74 33.74 -3.41
N LEU A 2 27.15 34.70 -4.09
CA LEU A 2 25.76 34.71 -4.59
C LEU A 2 25.44 33.55 -5.59
N ASN A 3 26.36 33.21 -6.48
CA ASN A 3 26.16 32.15 -7.50
C ASN A 3 26.12 30.72 -6.92
N VAL A 4 26.77 30.47 -5.78
CA VAL A 4 26.76 29.16 -5.12
C VAL A 4 25.44 28.96 -4.37
N LEU A 5 24.91 30.01 -3.76
CA LEU A 5 23.60 30.00 -3.09
C LEU A 5 22.45 29.79 -4.10
N HIS A 6 22.52 30.41 -5.28
CA HIS A 6 21.52 30.24 -6.34
C HIS A 6 21.51 28.82 -6.93
N LEU A 7 22.69 28.19 -7.08
CA LEU A 7 22.80 26.80 -7.52
C LEU A 7 22.30 25.80 -6.49
N GLN A 8 22.54 26.05 -5.18
CA GLN A 8 22.03 25.18 -4.12
C GLN A 8 20.50 25.26 -3.97
N VAL A 9 19.91 26.45 -4.13
CA VAL A 9 18.45 26.62 -4.09
C VAL A 9 17.79 25.92 -5.27
N HIS A 10 18.31 26.04 -6.49
CA HIS A 10 17.77 25.37 -7.68
C HIS A 10 17.92 23.85 -7.64
N THR A 11 18.97 23.31 -7.03
CA THR A 11 19.12 21.86 -6.86
C THR A 11 18.16 21.31 -5.82
N GLN A 12 17.94 22.01 -4.71
CA GLN A 12 16.95 21.61 -3.68
C GLN A 12 15.50 21.70 -4.19
N GLU A 13 15.16 22.71 -4.97
CA GLU A 13 13.82 22.80 -5.57
C GLU A 13 13.59 21.66 -6.60
N GLY A 14 14.57 21.35 -7.43
CA GLY A 14 14.48 20.24 -8.39
C GLY A 14 14.39 18.86 -7.73
N GLU A 15 15.12 18.62 -6.66
CA GLU A 15 15.03 17.38 -5.88
C GLU A 15 13.68 17.26 -5.18
N ASN A 16 13.18 18.32 -4.56
CA ASN A 16 11.87 18.33 -3.89
C ASN A 16 10.72 18.05 -4.87
N ILE A 17 10.76 18.62 -6.08
CA ILE A 17 9.73 18.34 -7.11
C ILE A 17 9.75 16.88 -7.54
N ASN A 18 10.95 16.29 -7.73
CA ASN A 18 11.08 14.89 -8.13
C ASN A 18 10.61 13.91 -7.04
N VAL A 19 10.89 14.19 -5.77
CA VAL A 19 10.46 13.36 -4.64
C VAL A 19 8.95 13.42 -4.48
N THR A 20 8.36 14.60 -4.57
CA THR A 20 6.91 14.78 -4.51
C THR A 20 6.20 14.00 -5.62
N ASN A 21 6.80 13.93 -6.82
CA ASN A 21 6.27 13.17 -7.93
C ASN A 21 6.32 11.65 -7.67
N LEU A 22 7.42 11.12 -7.13
CA LEU A 22 7.55 9.69 -6.81
C LEU A 22 6.56 9.26 -5.72
N MET A 23 6.41 10.06 -4.66
CA MET A 23 5.44 9.77 -3.59
C MET A 23 4.01 9.78 -4.12
N SER A 24 3.68 10.70 -5.02
CA SER A 24 2.38 10.72 -5.69
C SER A 24 2.15 9.46 -6.55
N VAL A 25 3.18 8.94 -7.19
CA VAL A 25 3.11 7.67 -7.93
C VAL A 25 2.87 6.50 -6.99
N PHE A 26 3.59 6.40 -5.87
CA PHE A 26 3.36 5.36 -4.85
C PHE A 26 1.96 5.44 -4.27
N GLU A 27 1.46 6.65 -4.00
CA GLU A 27 0.11 6.87 -3.51
C GLU A 27 -0.95 6.34 -4.49
N ILE A 28 -0.81 6.64 -5.78
CA ILE A 28 -1.74 6.17 -6.82
C ILE A 28 -1.65 4.65 -7.00
N ILE A 29 -0.44 4.10 -7.14
CA ILE A 29 -0.24 2.65 -7.30
C ILE A 29 -0.77 1.90 -6.08
N GLY A 30 -0.44 2.36 -4.88
CA GLY A 30 -0.91 1.77 -3.63
C GLY A 30 -2.43 1.82 -3.50
N SER A 31 -3.03 2.97 -3.85
CA SER A 31 -4.49 3.14 -3.80
C SER A 31 -5.22 2.22 -4.77
N ILE A 32 -4.76 2.11 -6.02
CA ILE A 32 -5.34 1.19 -6.99
C ILE A 32 -5.16 -0.26 -6.53
N ALA A 33 -3.96 -0.63 -6.10
CA ALA A 33 -3.64 -1.98 -5.67
C ALA A 33 -4.50 -2.41 -4.47
N PHE A 34 -4.59 -1.59 -3.42
CA PHE A 34 -5.40 -1.91 -2.26
C PHE A 34 -6.91 -1.86 -2.55
N ALA A 35 -7.37 -0.97 -3.43
CA ALA A 35 -8.77 -0.98 -3.87
C ALA A 35 -9.13 -2.27 -4.61
N ILE A 36 -8.24 -2.79 -5.48
CA ILE A 36 -8.40 -4.10 -6.12
C ILE A 36 -8.48 -5.20 -5.06
N SER A 37 -7.54 -5.21 -4.12
CA SER A 37 -7.47 -6.21 -3.05
C SER A 37 -8.75 -6.23 -2.21
N GLY A 38 -9.24 -5.05 -1.78
CA GLY A 38 -10.47 -4.93 -1.01
C GLY A 38 -11.71 -5.36 -1.78
N SER A 39 -11.85 -4.88 -3.01
CA SER A 39 -12.98 -5.22 -3.88
C SER A 39 -13.04 -6.71 -4.20
N MET A 40 -11.89 -7.35 -4.42
CA MET A 40 -11.83 -8.79 -4.68
C MET A 40 -12.25 -9.60 -3.47
N LEU A 41 -11.82 -9.22 -2.25
CA LEU A 41 -12.25 -9.91 -1.05
C LEU A 41 -13.75 -9.73 -0.81
N ALA A 42 -14.30 -8.54 -1.04
CA ALA A 42 -15.74 -8.28 -0.95
C ALA A 42 -16.55 -9.15 -1.93
N ILE A 43 -16.06 -9.29 -3.17
CA ILE A 43 -16.66 -10.18 -4.18
C ILE A 43 -16.65 -11.64 -3.69
N LYS A 44 -15.53 -12.13 -3.14
CA LYS A 44 -15.43 -13.48 -2.60
C LYS A 44 -16.39 -13.73 -1.43
N LYS A 45 -16.68 -12.67 -0.67
CA LYS A 45 -17.65 -12.70 0.43
C LYS A 45 -19.09 -12.45 -0.01
N GLU A 46 -19.34 -12.43 -1.31
CA GLU A 46 -20.67 -12.23 -1.90
C GLU A 46 -21.36 -10.93 -1.44
N MET A 47 -20.53 -9.90 -1.15
CA MET A 47 -21.04 -8.57 -0.81
C MET A 47 -21.69 -7.91 -2.04
N ASP A 48 -22.66 -7.05 -1.81
CA ASP A 48 -23.29 -6.25 -2.85
C ASP A 48 -22.35 -5.14 -3.37
N LEU A 49 -22.78 -4.38 -4.37
CA LEU A 49 -21.98 -3.30 -4.95
C LEU A 49 -21.53 -2.28 -3.91
N PHE A 50 -22.39 -1.97 -2.93
CA PHE A 50 -22.05 -1.02 -1.88
C PHE A 50 -20.95 -1.58 -0.96
N GLY A 51 -21.05 -2.85 -0.57
CA GLY A 51 -20.01 -3.54 0.21
C GLY A 51 -18.67 -3.60 -0.53
N ILE A 52 -18.69 -3.86 -1.85
CA ILE A 52 -17.48 -3.87 -2.70
C ILE A 52 -16.83 -2.48 -2.74
N LEU A 53 -17.63 -1.43 -2.89
CA LEU A 53 -17.14 -0.04 -2.87
C LEU A 53 -16.52 0.31 -1.52
N ILE A 54 -17.24 0.06 -0.42
CA ILE A 54 -16.77 0.39 0.93
C ILE A 54 -15.50 -0.37 1.26
N LEU A 55 -15.44 -1.68 0.98
CA LEU A 55 -14.26 -2.47 1.31
C LEU A 55 -13.05 -2.06 0.46
N GLY A 56 -13.25 -1.74 -0.82
CA GLY A 56 -12.21 -1.22 -1.70
C GLY A 56 -11.66 0.13 -1.21
N ILE A 57 -12.54 1.06 -0.87
CA ILE A 57 -12.15 2.39 -0.37
C ILE A 57 -11.44 2.25 0.98
N VAL A 58 -12.02 1.56 1.95
CA VAL A 58 -11.44 1.42 3.30
C VAL A 58 -10.09 0.73 3.25
N THR A 59 -9.91 -0.28 2.41
CA THR A 59 -8.61 -0.94 2.23
C THR A 59 -7.57 0.05 1.72
N SER A 60 -7.95 0.89 0.76
CA SER A 60 -7.04 1.83 0.10
C SER A 60 -6.64 3.01 0.99
N VAL A 61 -7.59 3.66 1.64
CA VAL A 61 -7.32 4.91 2.38
C VAL A 61 -7.20 4.72 3.89
N GLY A 62 -7.62 3.56 4.41
CA GLY A 62 -7.70 3.31 5.85
C GLY A 62 -6.34 3.33 6.55
N GLY A 63 -5.31 2.76 5.94
CA GLY A 63 -3.94 2.81 6.48
C GLY A 63 -3.42 4.24 6.58
N GLY A 64 -3.64 5.06 5.55
CA GLY A 64 -3.32 6.49 5.55
C GLY A 64 -4.11 7.28 6.60
N ALA A 65 -5.39 6.98 6.79
CA ALA A 65 -6.21 7.61 7.83
C ALA A 65 -5.69 7.31 9.24
N ILE A 66 -5.32 6.06 9.52
CA ILE A 66 -4.69 5.67 10.79
C ILE A 66 -3.36 6.42 10.99
N ARG A 67 -2.51 6.45 9.95
CA ARG A 67 -1.27 7.23 9.95
C ARG A 67 -1.52 8.68 10.36
N ASP A 68 -2.43 9.34 9.67
CA ASP A 68 -2.70 10.76 9.86
C ASP A 68 -3.17 11.07 11.28
N ILE A 69 -4.00 10.20 11.86
CA ILE A 69 -4.41 10.32 13.26
C ILE A 69 -3.21 10.16 14.21
N VAL A 70 -2.34 9.19 13.95
CA VAL A 70 -1.17 8.91 14.80
C VAL A 70 -0.17 10.06 14.79
N ILE A 71 0.08 10.67 13.62
CA ILE A 71 1.01 11.81 13.50
C ILE A 71 0.35 13.17 13.80
N GLY A 72 -0.94 13.21 14.10
CA GLY A 72 -1.67 14.45 14.41
C GLY A 72 -2.06 15.27 13.18
N ASN A 73 -2.03 14.72 11.98
CA ASN A 73 -2.51 15.37 10.75
C ASN A 73 -4.03 15.26 10.67
N THR A 74 -4.73 16.23 11.26
CA THR A 74 -6.19 16.23 11.34
C THR A 74 -6.79 17.48 10.69
N PRO A 75 -7.88 17.32 9.88
CA PRO A 75 -8.53 16.07 9.48
C PRO A 75 -7.62 15.23 8.56
N PRO A 76 -7.76 13.87 8.55
CA PRO A 76 -6.96 13.00 7.69
C PRO A 76 -6.94 13.41 6.22
N ALA A 77 -5.82 13.17 5.54
CA ALA A 77 -5.57 13.60 4.16
C ALA A 77 -6.66 13.16 3.17
N MET A 78 -7.31 12.01 3.41
CA MET A 78 -8.41 11.52 2.58
C MET A 78 -9.61 12.49 2.52
N PHE A 79 -9.81 13.31 3.53
CA PHE A 79 -10.86 14.34 3.59
C PHE A 79 -10.38 15.68 3.06
N GLN A 80 -9.09 16.01 3.19
CA GLN A 80 -8.50 17.23 2.68
C GLN A 80 -8.31 17.17 1.15
N ASN A 81 -7.90 16.03 0.64
CA ASN A 81 -7.71 15.76 -0.79
C ASN A 81 -8.31 14.39 -1.16
N PRO A 82 -9.54 14.34 -1.67
CA PRO A 82 -10.26 13.10 -1.94
C PRO A 82 -9.74 12.32 -3.15
N LYS A 83 -8.60 12.70 -3.75
CA LYS A 83 -8.03 12.06 -4.96
C LYS A 83 -7.93 10.56 -4.84
N CYS A 84 -7.34 10.04 -3.75
CA CYS A 84 -7.19 8.59 -3.54
C CYS A 84 -8.53 7.90 -3.30
N THR A 85 -9.45 8.54 -2.59
CA THR A 85 -10.82 8.04 -2.38
C THR A 85 -11.56 7.91 -3.71
N VAL A 86 -11.44 8.89 -4.61
CA VAL A 86 -12.05 8.85 -5.95
C VAL A 86 -11.41 7.76 -6.80
N ILE A 87 -10.08 7.67 -6.84
CA ILE A 87 -9.35 6.62 -7.56
C ILE A 87 -9.78 5.23 -7.07
N SER A 88 -9.87 5.03 -5.77
CA SER A 88 -10.28 3.75 -5.16
C SER A 88 -11.72 3.41 -5.49
N SER A 89 -12.62 4.39 -5.50
CA SER A 89 -14.02 4.20 -5.87
C SER A 89 -14.17 3.78 -7.34
N ILE A 90 -13.47 4.46 -8.24
CA ILE A 90 -13.45 4.11 -9.67
C ILE A 90 -12.88 2.70 -9.86
N THR A 91 -11.77 2.39 -9.18
CA THR A 91 -11.14 1.06 -9.25
C THR A 91 -12.09 -0.03 -8.77
N ALA A 92 -12.79 0.17 -7.66
CA ALA A 92 -13.75 -0.80 -7.12
C ALA A 92 -14.91 -1.06 -8.09
N VAL A 93 -15.45 -0.01 -8.73
CA VAL A 93 -16.48 -0.15 -9.76
C VAL A 93 -15.96 -0.93 -10.97
N VAL A 94 -14.75 -0.63 -11.43
CA VAL A 94 -14.12 -1.32 -12.56
C VAL A 94 -13.94 -2.80 -12.26
N VAL A 95 -13.41 -3.13 -11.06
CA VAL A 95 -13.26 -4.52 -10.61
C VAL A 95 -14.60 -5.25 -10.59
N PHE A 96 -15.65 -4.62 -10.05
CA PHE A 96 -17.00 -5.19 -10.05
C PHE A 96 -17.53 -5.45 -11.48
N ILE A 97 -17.37 -4.50 -12.40
CA ILE A 97 -17.82 -4.64 -13.79
C ILE A 97 -17.08 -5.79 -14.48
N ILE A 98 -15.75 -5.85 -14.35
CA ILE A 98 -14.92 -6.92 -14.94
C ILE A 98 -15.37 -8.28 -14.39
N TRP A 99 -15.55 -8.40 -13.08
CA TRP A 99 -16.00 -9.62 -12.45
C TRP A 99 -17.40 -10.03 -12.96
N LYS A 100 -18.34 -9.09 -13.05
CA LYS A 100 -19.71 -9.35 -13.51
C LYS A 100 -19.76 -9.82 -14.97
N ILE A 101 -18.91 -9.24 -15.84
CA ILE A 101 -18.80 -9.65 -17.25
C ILE A 101 -18.21 -11.06 -17.33
N HIS A 102 -17.13 -11.31 -16.59
CA HIS A 102 -16.44 -12.60 -16.60
C HIS A 102 -17.32 -13.73 -16.08
N ASN A 103 -18.07 -13.51 -15.00
CA ASN A 103 -18.96 -14.52 -14.41
C ASN A 103 -20.21 -14.85 -15.24
N ARG A 104 -20.61 -13.98 -16.17
CA ARG A 104 -21.71 -14.28 -17.11
C ARG A 104 -21.37 -15.42 -18.09
N HIS A 105 -20.10 -15.70 -18.30
CA HIS A 105 -19.61 -16.70 -19.26
C HIS A 105 -19.06 -17.98 -18.61
N ALA A 106 -19.02 -18.06 -17.28
CA ALA A 106 -18.46 -19.19 -16.55
C ALA A 106 -19.51 -20.31 -16.34
N VAL A 107 -19.60 -21.24 -17.28
CA VAL A 107 -20.57 -22.37 -17.24
C VAL A 107 -19.89 -23.72 -16.94
N THR A 108 -18.57 -23.80 -16.76
CA THR A 108 -17.86 -25.08 -16.64
C THR A 108 -16.94 -25.12 -15.41
N GLU A 109 -16.93 -26.25 -14.66
CA GLU A 109 -16.08 -26.50 -13.48
C GLU A 109 -14.58 -26.22 -13.70
N LYS A 110 -14.09 -26.44 -14.92
CA LYS A 110 -12.69 -26.20 -15.28
C LYS A 110 -12.35 -24.68 -15.28
N ILE A 111 -13.34 -23.84 -15.56
CA ILE A 111 -13.22 -22.37 -15.52
C ILE A 111 -13.19 -21.91 -14.06
N ALA A 112 -14.01 -22.52 -13.17
CA ALA A 112 -14.05 -22.17 -11.75
C ALA A 112 -12.69 -22.37 -11.07
N ARG A 113 -12.00 -23.47 -11.36
CA ARG A 113 -10.66 -23.76 -10.78
C ARG A 113 -9.58 -22.79 -11.28
N HIS A 114 -9.65 -22.38 -12.53
CA HIS A 114 -8.71 -21.40 -13.10
C HIS A 114 -8.95 -20.01 -12.52
N THR A 115 -10.21 -19.65 -12.30
CA THR A 115 -10.64 -18.39 -11.68
C THR A 115 -10.15 -18.30 -10.24
N ASP A 116 -10.14 -19.38 -9.48
CA ASP A 116 -9.69 -19.42 -8.09
C ASP A 116 -8.17 -19.17 -7.96
N ILE A 117 -7.37 -19.78 -8.82
CA ILE A 117 -5.91 -19.56 -8.88
C ILE A 117 -5.60 -18.12 -9.27
N MET A 118 -6.28 -17.60 -10.29
CA MET A 118 -6.13 -16.22 -10.74
C MET A 118 -6.51 -15.23 -9.64
N TYR A 119 -7.61 -15.50 -8.92
CA TYR A 119 -8.05 -14.73 -7.78
C TYR A 119 -6.96 -14.62 -6.70
N HIS A 120 -6.41 -15.77 -6.25
CA HIS A 120 -5.39 -15.80 -5.22
C HIS A 120 -4.10 -15.08 -5.63
N ASN A 121 -3.69 -15.20 -6.89
CA ASN A 121 -2.51 -14.52 -7.40
C ASN A 121 -2.72 -13.00 -7.50
N LEU A 122 -3.88 -12.56 -8.00
CA LEU A 122 -4.20 -11.15 -8.13
C LEU A 122 -4.36 -10.49 -6.76
N LEU A 123 -5.04 -11.16 -5.82
CA LEU A 123 -5.16 -10.69 -4.44
C LEU A 123 -3.78 -10.54 -3.77
N PHE A 124 -2.91 -11.54 -3.93
CA PHE A 124 -1.55 -11.48 -3.41
C PHE A 124 -0.73 -10.35 -4.03
N LEU A 125 -0.79 -10.19 -5.35
CA LEU A 125 -0.02 -9.16 -6.06
C LEU A 125 -0.50 -7.76 -5.68
N SER A 126 -1.81 -7.53 -5.72
CA SER A 126 -2.38 -6.23 -5.38
C SER A 126 -2.14 -5.87 -3.90
N ASP A 127 -2.30 -6.82 -2.98
CA ASP A 127 -1.99 -6.61 -1.57
C ASP A 127 -0.49 -6.31 -1.36
N THR A 128 0.41 -7.03 -2.04
CA THR A 128 1.85 -6.82 -1.93
C THR A 128 2.30 -5.45 -2.46
N LEU A 129 1.74 -5.00 -3.59
CA LEU A 129 2.02 -3.68 -4.15
C LEU A 129 1.54 -2.56 -3.24
N GLY A 130 0.32 -2.67 -2.73
CA GLY A 130 -0.24 -1.70 -1.78
C GLY A 130 0.57 -1.62 -0.49
N LEU A 131 0.92 -2.78 0.07
CA LEU A 131 1.75 -2.90 1.26
C LEU A 131 3.10 -2.19 1.09
N ALA A 132 3.82 -2.47 0.00
CA ALA A 132 5.13 -1.88 -0.26
C ALA A 132 5.04 -0.36 -0.45
N ALA A 133 4.08 0.11 -1.26
CA ALA A 133 3.90 1.52 -1.53
C ALA A 133 3.55 2.31 -0.27
N PHE A 134 2.57 1.84 0.51
CA PHE A 134 2.12 2.56 1.70
C PHE A 134 3.07 2.44 2.88
N THR A 135 3.89 1.39 2.97
CA THR A 135 4.96 1.32 3.98
C THR A 135 5.96 2.45 3.77
N ILE A 136 6.47 2.64 2.57
CA ILE A 136 7.44 3.70 2.27
C ILE A 136 6.78 5.09 2.35
N LEU A 137 5.57 5.24 1.80
CA LEU A 137 4.82 6.49 1.87
C LEU A 137 4.54 6.91 3.32
N GLY A 138 4.26 5.94 4.20
CA GLY A 138 4.04 6.20 5.63
C GLY A 138 5.28 6.74 6.33
N MET A 139 6.46 6.16 6.05
CA MET A 139 7.74 6.65 6.56
C MET A 139 8.02 8.06 6.09
N GLU A 140 7.94 8.27 4.81
CA GLU A 140 8.21 9.55 4.15
C GLU A 140 7.31 10.67 4.67
N THR A 141 6.00 10.39 4.78
CA THR A 141 5.03 11.33 5.32
C THR A 141 5.38 11.70 6.77
N THR A 142 5.81 10.73 7.57
CA THR A 142 6.18 10.97 8.98
C THR A 142 7.41 11.85 9.09
N ILE A 143 8.46 11.55 8.33
CA ILE A 143 9.70 12.34 8.29
C ILE A 143 9.39 13.79 7.93
N ARG A 144 8.61 14.02 6.86
CA ARG A 144 8.30 15.36 6.36
C ARG A 144 7.34 16.11 7.26
N PHE A 145 6.27 15.47 7.72
CA PHE A 145 5.21 16.14 8.50
C PHE A 145 5.70 16.54 9.89
N LEU A 146 6.43 15.64 10.56
CA LEU A 146 6.94 15.89 11.91
C LEU A 146 8.36 16.47 11.93
N ASN A 147 9.03 16.57 10.78
CA ASN A 147 10.43 16.96 10.64
C ASN A 147 11.31 16.22 11.67
N THR A 148 11.18 14.89 11.71
CA THR A 148 11.80 14.02 12.70
C THR A 148 12.68 12.96 12.07
N ASP A 149 13.72 12.54 12.78
CA ASP A 149 14.59 11.43 12.40
C ASP A 149 14.53 10.27 13.42
N GLN A 150 13.46 10.22 14.23
CA GLN A 150 13.25 9.17 15.23
C GLN A 150 12.86 7.86 14.55
N PHE A 151 13.82 6.94 14.41
CA PHE A 151 13.63 5.65 13.74
C PHE A 151 12.40 4.89 14.20
N LEU A 152 12.19 4.76 15.51
CA LEU A 152 11.09 3.96 16.07
C LEU A 152 9.72 4.53 15.63
N LEU A 153 9.56 5.84 15.66
CA LEU A 153 8.33 6.52 15.25
C LEU A 153 8.10 6.34 13.75
N ILE A 154 9.12 6.61 12.93
CA ILE A 154 9.06 6.48 11.47
C ILE A 154 8.75 5.03 11.08
N ALA A 155 9.42 4.06 11.70
CA ALA A 155 9.21 2.64 11.45
C ALA A 155 7.81 2.18 11.84
N PHE A 156 7.31 2.59 13.00
CA PHE A 156 5.97 2.25 13.47
C PHE A 156 4.90 2.80 12.53
N VAL A 157 5.01 4.09 12.17
CA VAL A 157 4.03 4.75 11.31
C VAL A 157 4.09 4.18 9.88
N GLY A 158 5.28 3.90 9.35
CA GLY A 158 5.44 3.23 8.07
C GLY A 158 4.79 1.85 8.07
N LEU A 159 5.05 1.05 9.11
CA LEU A 159 4.47 -0.29 9.26
C LEU A 159 2.93 -0.21 9.31
N ILE A 160 2.37 0.61 10.20
CA ILE A 160 0.91 0.70 10.39
C ILE A 160 0.20 1.27 9.15
N THR A 161 0.86 2.16 8.40
CA THR A 161 0.33 2.67 7.14
C THR A 161 0.24 1.56 6.10
N GLY A 162 1.28 0.75 5.97
CA GLY A 162 1.32 -0.37 5.01
C GLY A 162 0.33 -1.47 5.36
N VAL A 163 0.31 -1.94 6.62
CA VAL A 163 -0.55 -3.07 7.02
C VAL A 163 -1.97 -2.67 7.36
N GLY A 164 -2.20 -1.41 7.75
CA GLY A 164 -3.47 -0.95 8.34
C GLY A 164 -4.67 -1.12 7.41
N GLY A 165 -4.51 -0.81 6.12
CA GLY A 165 -5.56 -1.01 5.12
C GLY A 165 -5.97 -2.48 5.00
N GLY A 166 -5.00 -3.39 4.96
CA GLY A 166 -5.23 -4.84 4.94
C GLY A 166 -5.89 -5.37 6.20
N ILE A 167 -5.50 -4.85 7.37
CA ILE A 167 -6.14 -5.22 8.65
C ILE A 167 -7.61 -4.80 8.64
N LEU A 168 -7.92 -3.55 8.29
CA LEU A 168 -9.28 -3.06 8.22
C LEU A 168 -10.12 -3.86 7.23
N ARG A 169 -9.56 -4.18 6.05
CA ARG A 169 -10.18 -5.01 5.04
C ARG A 169 -10.60 -6.37 5.61
N ASP A 170 -9.65 -7.08 6.22
CA ASP A 170 -9.88 -8.44 6.71
C ASP A 170 -10.91 -8.43 7.86
N LEU A 171 -10.80 -7.48 8.81
CA LEU A 171 -11.76 -7.33 9.91
C LEU A 171 -13.19 -7.05 9.41
N LEU A 172 -13.34 -6.13 8.44
CA LEU A 172 -14.66 -5.83 7.86
C LEU A 172 -15.23 -7.00 7.06
N ALA A 173 -14.37 -7.84 6.49
CA ALA A 173 -14.77 -9.07 5.80
C ALA A 173 -15.03 -10.25 6.76
N GLY A 174 -14.88 -10.06 8.07
CA GLY A 174 -15.06 -11.11 9.08
C GLY A 174 -13.96 -12.18 9.04
N GLU A 175 -12.75 -11.81 8.59
CA GLU A 175 -11.59 -12.71 8.55
C GLU A 175 -10.54 -12.32 9.57
N ILE A 176 -9.72 -13.29 9.98
CA ILE A 176 -8.54 -13.01 10.79
C ILE A 176 -7.54 -12.27 9.90
N PRO A 177 -7.03 -11.09 10.31
CA PRO A 177 -6.10 -10.33 9.50
C PRO A 177 -4.92 -11.14 8.98
N TYR A 178 -4.64 -11.00 7.69
CA TYR A 178 -3.59 -11.74 6.99
C TYR A 178 -2.21 -11.54 7.63
N VAL A 179 -1.95 -10.36 8.19
CA VAL A 179 -0.74 -10.02 8.93
C VAL A 179 -0.51 -10.90 10.16
N LEU A 180 -1.57 -11.44 10.76
CA LEU A 180 -1.51 -12.34 11.92
C LEU A 180 -1.42 -13.82 11.51
N GLN A 181 -1.79 -14.15 10.29
CA GLN A 181 -1.79 -15.54 9.80
C GLN A 181 -0.53 -15.89 9.00
N LYS A 182 -0.05 -14.95 8.19
CA LYS A 182 1.10 -15.16 7.29
C LYS A 182 2.33 -14.43 7.83
N HIS A 183 3.24 -15.22 8.36
CA HIS A 183 4.38 -14.76 9.12
C HIS A 183 5.35 -13.82 8.38
N ILE A 184 5.41 -13.89 7.03
CA ILE A 184 6.28 -13.02 6.23
C ILE A 184 5.47 -11.91 5.53
N TYR A 185 4.57 -11.29 6.28
CA TYR A 185 3.82 -10.12 5.86
C TYR A 185 4.40 -8.84 6.48
N ALA A 186 4.28 -8.71 7.79
CA ALA A 186 4.85 -7.59 8.53
C ALA A 186 6.38 -7.60 8.52
N THR A 187 7.01 -8.78 8.56
CA THR A 187 8.48 -8.92 8.48
C THR A 187 9.04 -8.38 7.17
N ALA A 188 8.36 -8.55 6.03
CA ALA A 188 8.78 -7.95 4.78
C ALA A 188 8.78 -6.41 4.86
N CYS A 189 7.76 -5.82 5.50
CA CYS A 189 7.73 -4.38 5.75
C CYS A 189 8.89 -3.94 6.65
N ILE A 190 9.19 -4.69 7.72
CA ILE A 190 10.29 -4.36 8.64
C ILE A 190 11.63 -4.31 7.89
N PHE A 191 11.91 -5.28 7.03
CA PHE A 191 13.14 -5.24 6.21
C PHE A 191 13.15 -4.07 5.21
N GLY A 192 12.01 -3.78 4.58
CA GLY A 192 11.88 -2.61 3.72
C GLY A 192 12.09 -1.29 4.46
N ILE A 193 11.53 -1.17 5.67
CA ILE A 193 11.69 -0.03 6.59
C ILE A 193 13.15 0.17 6.97
N ILE A 194 13.83 -0.88 7.41
CA ILE A 194 15.24 -0.83 7.80
C ILE A 194 16.09 -0.45 6.58
N GLY A 195 15.84 -1.09 5.42
CA GLY A 195 16.57 -0.80 4.19
C GLY A 195 16.39 0.65 3.73
N TYR A 196 15.13 1.14 3.71
CA TYR A 196 14.85 2.54 3.38
C TYR A 196 15.55 3.49 4.36
N TYR A 197 15.39 3.30 5.67
CA TYR A 197 15.93 4.20 6.69
C TYR A 197 17.45 4.29 6.65
N ILE A 198 18.14 3.16 6.49
CA ILE A 198 19.62 3.17 6.36
C ILE A 198 20.02 3.91 5.09
N LEU A 199 19.42 3.59 3.96
CA LEU A 199 19.78 4.17 2.66
C LEU A 199 19.44 5.65 2.56
N TYR A 200 18.36 6.09 3.22
CA TYR A 200 17.93 7.49 3.26
C TYR A 200 19.05 8.46 3.70
N HIS A 201 19.99 8.00 4.54
CA HIS A 201 21.12 8.81 5.01
C HIS A 201 22.33 8.84 4.07
N PHE A 202 22.38 7.94 3.07
CA PHE A 202 23.57 7.77 2.22
C PHE A 202 23.34 8.06 0.73
N ILE A 203 22.10 7.96 0.27
CA ILE A 203 21.75 8.11 -1.14
C ILE A 203 20.53 9.03 -1.29
N PRO A 204 20.26 9.57 -2.50
CA PRO A 204 19.07 10.38 -2.74
C PRO A 204 17.78 9.68 -2.31
N GLU A 205 16.89 10.44 -1.69
CA GLU A 205 15.64 10.00 -1.10
C GLU A 205 14.78 9.13 -2.04
N ASN A 206 14.66 9.52 -3.31
CA ASN A 206 13.95 8.75 -4.33
C ASN A 206 14.55 7.37 -4.57
N ALA A 207 15.89 7.26 -4.58
CA ALA A 207 16.56 5.98 -4.76
C ALA A 207 16.38 5.09 -3.53
N ALA A 208 16.48 5.65 -2.31
CA ALA A 208 16.19 4.93 -1.07
C ALA A 208 14.75 4.41 -1.05
N ALA A 209 13.79 5.24 -1.45
CA ALA A 209 12.38 4.88 -1.51
C ALA A 209 12.11 3.74 -2.50
N LEU A 210 12.68 3.80 -3.69
CA LEU A 210 12.57 2.72 -4.69
C LEU A 210 13.19 1.42 -4.20
N ILE A 211 14.36 1.47 -3.58
CA ILE A 211 15.02 0.28 -3.04
C ILE A 211 14.20 -0.32 -1.90
N GLY A 212 13.72 0.50 -0.96
CA GLY A 212 12.85 0.05 0.11
C GLY A 212 11.56 -0.60 -0.40
N PHE A 213 10.91 0.00 -1.38
CA PHE A 213 9.74 -0.55 -2.07
C PHE A 213 10.07 -1.91 -2.73
N CYS A 214 11.15 -1.99 -3.49
CA CYS A 214 11.58 -3.23 -4.15
C CYS A 214 11.96 -4.32 -3.13
N LEU A 215 12.55 -3.98 -1.98
CA LEU A 215 12.86 -4.92 -0.92
C LEU A 215 11.59 -5.57 -0.36
N VAL A 216 10.56 -4.80 -0.06
CA VAL A 216 9.26 -5.35 0.40
C VAL A 216 8.70 -6.31 -0.65
N LEU A 217 8.68 -5.91 -1.93
CA LEU A 217 8.18 -6.76 -3.03
C LEU A 217 8.98 -8.06 -3.14
N ALA A 218 10.32 -7.95 -3.15
CA ALA A 218 11.20 -9.09 -3.31
C ALA A 218 11.03 -10.11 -2.18
N ILE A 219 11.02 -9.65 -0.93
CA ILE A 219 10.86 -10.53 0.24
C ILE A 219 9.49 -11.21 0.22
N ARG A 220 8.42 -10.49 -0.11
CA ARG A 220 7.07 -11.06 -0.24
C ARG A 220 6.99 -12.11 -1.34
N TYR A 221 7.60 -11.82 -2.50
CA TYR A 221 7.63 -12.76 -3.62
C TYR A 221 8.44 -14.03 -3.27
N LEU A 222 9.65 -13.87 -2.72
CA LEU A 222 10.50 -14.98 -2.28
C LEU A 222 9.82 -15.82 -1.20
N ALA A 223 9.18 -15.17 -0.22
CA ALA A 223 8.45 -15.85 0.83
C ALA A 223 7.28 -16.70 0.30
N LYS A 224 6.57 -16.21 -0.73
CA LYS A 224 5.53 -16.98 -1.40
C LYS A 224 6.12 -18.14 -2.22
N HIS A 225 7.21 -17.87 -2.93
CA HIS A 225 7.84 -18.86 -3.83
C HIS A 225 8.46 -20.03 -3.05
N PHE A 226 9.14 -19.74 -1.94
CA PHE A 226 9.80 -20.74 -1.10
C PHE A 226 8.93 -21.22 0.07
N GLU A 227 7.66 -20.82 0.12
CA GLU A 227 6.72 -21.21 1.18
C GLU A 227 7.26 -20.96 2.60
N TRP A 228 8.01 -19.87 2.80
CA TRP A 228 8.61 -19.56 4.09
C TRP A 228 7.53 -19.34 5.14
N ASN A 229 7.57 -20.16 6.18
CA ASN A 229 6.69 -20.05 7.34
C ASN A 229 7.55 -19.89 8.60
N LEU A 230 7.19 -18.95 9.47
CA LEU A 230 7.76 -18.89 10.81
C LEU A 230 7.22 -20.06 11.65
N PRO A 231 8.01 -20.60 12.61
CA PRO A 231 7.54 -21.66 13.53
C PRO A 231 6.29 -21.16 14.29
N ARG A 232 5.35 -22.09 14.45
CA ARG A 232 4.14 -21.88 15.28
C ARG A 232 4.44 -22.20 16.73
#